data_8d85eb4d207b8579f2554f5d80451a56
#
_entry.id   8d85eb4d207b8579f2554f5d80451a56
#
_cell.length_a   1.000
_cell.length_b   1.000
_cell.length_c   1.000
_cell.angle_alpha   90.00
_cell.angle_beta   90.00
_cell.angle_gamma   90.00
#
_symmetry.space_group_name_H-M   'P 1'
#
loop_
_entity.id
_entity.type
_entity.pdbx_description
1 polymer ?
#
loop_
_entity_poly.entity_id
_entity_poly.type
_entity_poly.pdbx_seq_one_letter_code
_entity_poly.pdbx_strand_id
1 'polypeptide(L)'
;YTLREPHGVTGHIVPWNYPMQIIGRSVGAALAMGNAAVLKPAEEACLTALMFAEIARTAGLPDGALNVVPGLGAEAGAALSSHKDVQHISFTGSVATGALVQQAAGANVVPVTLELGGKSPQLVFEDANLDDALPFLVNAGIQNAGQTCSASSRILVQENRYAEVVAAMSERYSALTVGPAMDDLNLGPLISERQKEIVTGFLAQGQDLHIAATGQIAEDAPSKGAYVAPHLLLCSDPHHPLAQQEIFGPVQIVIPFKDEAEAVAIANGTDFGLVASVWTENGARQMRLAKALKSGQVFINNYGAGGGVELPFGGVGKSGHGREKGFEALYGFSTLKTVAAKHG
;
A
#
# COMPACT_ATOMS: atom_id res chain seq x y z
N TYR A 1 -24.79 17.76 -23.68
CA TYR A 1 -24.75 16.90 -22.52
C TYR A 1 -23.52 15.96 -22.56
N THR A 2 -23.21 15.35 -21.44
CA THR A 2 -22.12 14.36 -21.37
C THR A 2 -22.68 12.99 -20.99
N LEU A 3 -22.02 11.94 -21.47
CA LEU A 3 -22.28 10.54 -21.13
C LEU A 3 -21.00 9.93 -20.56
N ARG A 4 -21.16 8.99 -19.63
CA ARG A 4 -20.07 8.10 -19.24
C ARG A 4 -20.35 6.72 -19.79
N GLU A 5 -19.34 6.17 -20.44
CA GLU A 5 -19.41 4.86 -21.08
C GLU A 5 -18.28 3.97 -20.53
N PRO A 6 -18.46 2.64 -20.45
CA PRO A 6 -17.37 1.74 -20.09
C PRO A 6 -16.22 1.85 -21.09
N HIS A 7 -15.01 1.58 -20.63
CA HIS A 7 -13.85 1.45 -21.54
C HIS A 7 -14.02 0.25 -22.49
N GLY A 8 -14.63 -0.83 -22.02
CA GLY A 8 -14.75 -2.10 -22.73
C GLY A 8 -14.04 -3.22 -21.97
N VAL A 9 -12.90 -3.73 -22.46
CA VAL A 9 -12.08 -4.72 -21.76
C VAL A 9 -11.03 -4.02 -20.90
N THR A 10 -10.98 -4.36 -19.60
CA THR A 10 -10.00 -3.85 -18.66
C THR A 10 -9.10 -4.97 -18.15
N GLY A 11 -7.79 -4.70 -18.08
CA GLY A 11 -6.81 -5.60 -17.50
C GLY A 11 -6.52 -5.26 -16.04
N HIS A 12 -6.48 -6.26 -15.18
CA HIS A 12 -6.22 -6.11 -13.74
C HIS A 12 -5.08 -7.03 -13.33
N ILE A 13 -3.98 -6.47 -12.82
CA ILE A 13 -2.83 -7.23 -12.33
C ILE A 13 -2.70 -6.96 -10.85
N VAL A 14 -2.95 -7.97 -10.02
CA VAL A 14 -3.05 -7.84 -8.57
C VAL A 14 -1.95 -8.62 -7.86
N PRO A 15 -1.39 -8.06 -6.75
CA PRO A 15 -0.34 -8.70 -5.97
C PRO A 15 -0.89 -9.72 -4.97
N TRP A 16 0.02 -10.33 -4.23
CA TRP A 16 -0.25 -11.40 -3.27
C TRP A 16 -0.59 -10.91 -1.85
N ASN A 17 -0.31 -9.66 -1.49
CA ASN A 17 -0.38 -9.22 -0.09
C ASN A 17 -1.80 -8.97 0.44
N TYR A 18 -2.72 -8.50 -0.42
CA TYR A 18 -4.16 -8.33 -0.10
C TYR A 18 -5.02 -8.70 -1.30
N PRO A 19 -4.96 -9.94 -1.80
CA PRO A 19 -5.54 -10.30 -3.10
C PRO A 19 -7.03 -9.98 -3.20
N MET A 20 -7.86 -10.40 -2.24
CA MET A 20 -9.31 -10.19 -2.28
C MET A 20 -9.70 -8.72 -2.16
N GLN A 21 -9.01 -7.96 -1.31
CA GLN A 21 -9.28 -6.53 -1.15
C GLN A 21 -8.95 -5.76 -2.44
N ILE A 22 -7.82 -6.08 -3.07
CA ILE A 22 -7.37 -5.40 -4.30
C ILE A 22 -8.24 -5.81 -5.49
N ILE A 23 -8.64 -7.08 -5.59
CA ILE A 23 -9.63 -7.53 -6.57
C ILE A 23 -10.94 -6.74 -6.39
N GLY A 24 -11.46 -6.66 -5.17
CA GLY A 24 -12.71 -5.96 -4.87
C GLY A 24 -12.68 -4.48 -5.30
N ARG A 25 -11.57 -3.77 -5.01
CA ARG A 25 -11.48 -2.33 -5.31
C ARG A 25 -11.22 -2.01 -6.78
N SER A 26 -10.53 -2.87 -7.54
CA SER A 26 -10.25 -2.65 -8.96
C SER A 26 -11.27 -3.32 -9.89
N VAL A 27 -11.45 -4.64 -9.78
CA VAL A 27 -12.41 -5.40 -10.61
C VAL A 27 -13.84 -5.00 -10.30
N GLY A 28 -14.18 -4.79 -9.00
CA GLY A 28 -15.53 -4.37 -8.61
C GLY A 28 -15.94 -3.04 -9.24
N ALA A 29 -15.05 -2.04 -9.24
CA ALA A 29 -15.32 -0.75 -9.89
C ALA A 29 -15.44 -0.88 -11.42
N ALA A 30 -14.60 -1.69 -12.04
CA ALA A 30 -14.65 -1.94 -13.48
C ALA A 30 -15.99 -2.60 -13.90
N LEU A 31 -16.41 -3.66 -13.20
CA LEU A 31 -17.68 -4.35 -13.46
C LEU A 31 -18.88 -3.44 -13.19
N ALA A 32 -18.84 -2.63 -12.12
CA ALA A 32 -19.91 -1.67 -11.79
C ALA A 32 -20.12 -0.62 -12.89
N MET A 33 -19.06 -0.28 -13.64
CA MET A 33 -19.13 0.64 -14.79
C MET A 33 -19.42 -0.05 -16.12
N GLY A 34 -19.72 -1.37 -16.11
CA GLY A 34 -20.10 -2.13 -17.29
C GLY A 34 -18.93 -2.63 -18.14
N ASN A 35 -17.70 -2.64 -17.61
CA ASN A 35 -16.55 -3.21 -18.29
C ASN A 35 -16.51 -4.74 -18.15
N ALA A 36 -15.87 -5.42 -19.09
CA ALA A 36 -15.37 -6.76 -18.90
C ALA A 36 -13.95 -6.70 -18.28
N ALA A 37 -13.65 -7.60 -17.35
CA ALA A 37 -12.39 -7.64 -16.65
C ALA A 37 -11.59 -8.91 -16.96
N VAL A 38 -10.30 -8.75 -17.25
CA VAL A 38 -9.30 -9.81 -17.30
C VAL A 38 -8.37 -9.65 -16.12
N LEU A 39 -8.44 -10.59 -15.17
CA LEU A 39 -7.71 -10.56 -13.90
C LEU A 39 -6.51 -11.51 -13.93
N LYS A 40 -5.30 -10.97 -13.79
CA LYS A 40 -4.07 -11.74 -13.57
C LYS A 40 -3.69 -11.62 -12.08
N PRO A 41 -3.94 -12.64 -11.25
CA PRO A 41 -3.47 -12.67 -9.86
C PRO A 41 -1.98 -12.97 -9.76
N ALA A 42 -1.37 -12.64 -8.62
CA ALA A 42 -0.02 -13.07 -8.31
C ALA A 42 0.07 -14.62 -8.26
N GLU A 43 1.24 -15.12 -8.57
CA GLU A 43 1.54 -16.57 -8.60
C GLU A 43 1.33 -17.20 -7.22
N GLU A 44 1.68 -16.48 -6.17
CA GLU A 44 1.60 -16.92 -4.77
C GLU A 44 0.17 -16.90 -4.21
N ALA A 45 -0.78 -16.21 -4.86
CA ALA A 45 -2.13 -15.95 -4.34
C ALA A 45 -3.25 -16.09 -5.39
N CYS A 46 -3.13 -17.06 -6.30
CA CYS A 46 -4.10 -17.22 -7.39
C CYS A 46 -5.40 -17.94 -6.99
N LEU A 47 -5.39 -18.79 -5.95
CA LEU A 47 -6.53 -19.66 -5.60
C LEU A 47 -7.78 -18.86 -5.21
N THR A 48 -7.62 -17.78 -4.43
CA THR A 48 -8.72 -16.91 -4.04
C THR A 48 -9.33 -16.17 -5.23
N ALA A 49 -8.52 -15.79 -6.23
CA ALA A 49 -8.99 -15.16 -7.45
C ALA A 49 -9.83 -16.12 -8.31
N LEU A 50 -9.42 -17.38 -8.40
CA LEU A 50 -10.17 -18.44 -9.11
C LEU A 50 -11.50 -18.72 -8.40
N MET A 51 -11.50 -18.82 -7.06
CA MET A 51 -12.72 -19.01 -6.28
C MET A 51 -13.66 -17.79 -6.44
N PHE A 52 -13.13 -16.58 -6.46
CA PHE A 52 -13.92 -15.36 -6.69
C PHE A 52 -14.65 -15.39 -8.04
N ALA A 53 -13.97 -15.82 -9.12
CA ALA A 53 -14.61 -15.95 -10.43
C ALA A 53 -15.75 -16.98 -10.42
N GLU A 54 -15.59 -18.12 -9.75
CA GLU A 54 -16.63 -19.14 -9.60
C GLU A 54 -17.83 -18.62 -8.80
N ILE A 55 -17.58 -17.90 -7.70
CA ILE A 55 -18.64 -17.25 -6.91
C ILE A 55 -19.38 -16.21 -7.78
N ALA A 56 -18.66 -15.39 -8.53
CA ALA A 56 -19.26 -14.39 -9.41
C ALA A 56 -20.15 -15.03 -10.50
N ARG A 57 -19.68 -16.11 -11.12
CA ARG A 57 -20.46 -16.90 -12.08
C ARG A 57 -21.73 -17.48 -11.44
N THR A 58 -21.62 -18.06 -10.26
CA THR A 58 -22.75 -18.64 -9.50
C THR A 58 -23.75 -17.55 -9.08
N ALA A 59 -23.29 -16.34 -8.81
CA ALA A 59 -24.12 -15.17 -8.50
C ALA A 59 -24.82 -14.57 -9.72
N GLY A 60 -24.57 -15.08 -10.94
CA GLY A 60 -25.22 -14.65 -12.16
C GLY A 60 -24.47 -13.58 -12.94
N LEU A 61 -23.18 -13.37 -12.66
CA LEU A 61 -22.36 -12.52 -13.53
C LEU A 61 -22.32 -13.14 -14.94
N PRO A 62 -22.57 -12.38 -16.03
CA PRO A 62 -22.57 -12.91 -17.38
C PRO A 62 -21.22 -13.57 -17.75
N ASP A 63 -21.28 -14.65 -18.51
CA ASP A 63 -20.09 -15.33 -19.02
C ASP A 63 -19.22 -14.36 -19.83
N GLY A 64 -17.91 -14.38 -19.56
CA GLY A 64 -16.94 -13.48 -20.19
C GLY A 64 -16.81 -12.09 -19.54
N ALA A 65 -17.70 -11.71 -18.62
CA ALA A 65 -17.57 -10.42 -17.92
C ALA A 65 -16.38 -10.40 -16.95
N LEU A 66 -16.02 -11.56 -16.36
CA LEU A 66 -14.83 -11.74 -15.54
C LEU A 66 -14.06 -12.98 -15.99
N ASN A 67 -12.78 -12.80 -16.33
CA ASN A 67 -11.89 -13.87 -16.77
C ASN A 67 -10.62 -13.84 -15.91
N VAL A 68 -10.27 -14.97 -15.27
CA VAL A 68 -9.06 -15.07 -14.47
C VAL A 68 -7.99 -15.84 -15.24
N VAL A 69 -6.82 -15.22 -15.40
CA VAL A 69 -5.67 -15.76 -16.16
C VAL A 69 -4.48 -15.89 -15.22
N PRO A 70 -4.33 -17.01 -14.48
CA PRO A 70 -3.12 -17.29 -13.71
C PRO A 70 -1.91 -17.45 -14.64
N GLY A 71 -0.73 -17.08 -14.15
CA GLY A 71 0.51 -17.22 -14.90
C GLY A 71 1.59 -16.28 -14.38
N LEU A 72 2.80 -16.42 -14.90
CA LEU A 72 3.94 -15.62 -14.51
C LEU A 72 3.77 -14.14 -14.92
N GLY A 73 4.27 -13.23 -14.10
CA GLY A 73 4.20 -11.80 -14.38
C GLY A 73 4.85 -11.43 -15.71
N ALA A 74 6.03 -12.04 -16.00
CA ALA A 74 6.78 -11.82 -17.25
C ALA A 74 6.09 -12.39 -18.51
N GLU A 75 5.13 -13.29 -18.35
CA GLU A 75 4.38 -13.91 -19.46
C GLU A 75 2.96 -13.36 -19.51
N ALA A 76 2.06 -13.84 -18.65
CA ALA A 76 0.65 -13.44 -18.65
C ALA A 76 0.46 -11.94 -18.33
N GLY A 77 1.24 -11.39 -17.37
CA GLY A 77 1.21 -9.97 -17.03
C GLY A 77 1.68 -9.07 -18.16
N ALA A 78 2.80 -9.43 -18.80
CA ALA A 78 3.35 -8.69 -19.94
C ALA A 78 2.42 -8.75 -21.16
N ALA A 79 1.86 -9.94 -21.46
CA ALA A 79 0.90 -10.11 -22.55
C ALA A 79 -0.38 -9.27 -22.32
N LEU A 80 -0.92 -9.28 -21.09
CA LEU A 80 -2.11 -8.48 -20.75
C LEU A 80 -1.81 -6.98 -20.86
N SER A 81 -0.65 -6.52 -20.38
CA SER A 81 -0.27 -5.10 -20.39
C SER A 81 -0.05 -4.53 -21.79
N SER A 82 0.31 -5.36 -22.76
CA SER A 82 0.57 -4.97 -24.15
C SER A 82 -0.55 -5.34 -25.12
N HIS A 83 -1.66 -5.92 -24.63
CA HIS A 83 -2.71 -6.44 -25.51
C HIS A 83 -3.50 -5.29 -26.15
N LYS A 84 -3.62 -5.30 -27.48
CA LYS A 84 -4.25 -4.23 -28.28
C LYS A 84 -5.76 -4.02 -28.01
N ASP A 85 -6.45 -5.05 -27.52
CA ASP A 85 -7.90 -5.00 -27.25
C ASP A 85 -8.21 -4.64 -25.78
N VAL A 86 -7.20 -4.43 -24.94
CA VAL A 86 -7.36 -3.89 -23.59
C VAL A 86 -7.42 -2.37 -23.66
N GLN A 87 -8.40 -1.78 -22.99
CA GLN A 87 -8.70 -0.35 -23.04
C GLN A 87 -8.34 0.41 -21.76
N HIS A 88 -8.03 -0.30 -20.69
CA HIS A 88 -7.54 0.25 -19.41
C HIS A 88 -6.79 -0.84 -18.65
N ILE A 89 -5.70 -0.46 -17.95
CA ILE A 89 -4.94 -1.36 -17.07
C ILE A 89 -5.02 -0.81 -15.65
N SER A 90 -5.38 -1.66 -14.69
CA SER A 90 -5.14 -1.43 -13.25
C SER A 90 -4.03 -2.36 -12.78
N PHE A 91 -2.96 -1.78 -12.23
CA PHE A 91 -1.82 -2.51 -11.70
C PHE A 91 -1.54 -2.12 -10.27
N THR A 92 -1.43 -3.10 -9.38
CA THR A 92 -0.90 -2.91 -8.03
C THR A 92 0.34 -3.78 -7.85
N GLY A 93 1.45 -3.19 -7.40
CA GLY A 93 2.69 -3.91 -7.18
C GLY A 93 3.92 -3.02 -6.97
N SER A 94 5.11 -3.51 -7.34
CA SER A 94 6.36 -2.75 -7.18
C SER A 94 6.49 -1.61 -8.20
N VAL A 95 7.23 -0.56 -7.82
CA VAL A 95 7.53 0.59 -8.70
C VAL A 95 8.17 0.13 -10.02
N ALA A 96 9.14 -0.78 -9.96
CA ALA A 96 9.84 -1.27 -11.15
C ALA A 96 8.88 -1.98 -12.12
N THR A 97 8.00 -2.84 -11.62
CA THR A 97 7.01 -3.54 -12.46
C THR A 97 5.93 -2.57 -12.97
N GLY A 98 5.49 -1.61 -12.15
CA GLY A 98 4.54 -0.57 -12.57
C GLY A 98 5.07 0.26 -13.75
N ALA A 99 6.36 0.60 -13.75
CA ALA A 99 6.99 1.28 -14.87
C ALA A 99 6.97 0.44 -16.17
N LEU A 100 7.20 -0.87 -16.08
CA LEU A 100 7.12 -1.79 -17.23
C LEU A 100 5.67 -1.90 -17.76
N VAL A 101 4.70 -2.02 -16.88
CA VAL A 101 3.27 -2.05 -17.24
C VAL A 101 2.86 -0.74 -17.94
N GLN A 102 3.26 0.40 -17.40
CA GLN A 102 2.99 1.71 -18.00
C GLN A 102 3.62 1.84 -19.40
N GLN A 103 4.85 1.38 -19.57
CA GLN A 103 5.52 1.38 -20.89
C GLN A 103 4.79 0.50 -21.90
N ALA A 104 4.40 -0.72 -21.49
CA ALA A 104 3.72 -1.66 -22.36
C ALA A 104 2.33 -1.12 -22.78
N ALA A 105 1.53 -0.60 -21.86
CA ALA A 105 0.24 0.02 -22.13
C ALA A 105 0.37 1.28 -23.00
N GLY A 106 1.43 2.07 -22.78
CA GLY A 106 1.73 3.28 -23.55
C GLY A 106 1.93 3.04 -25.05
N ALA A 107 2.43 1.86 -25.45
CA ALA A 107 2.57 1.49 -26.85
C ALA A 107 1.22 1.46 -27.59
N ASN A 108 0.12 1.18 -26.89
CA ASN A 108 -1.26 1.18 -27.42
C ASN A 108 -2.05 2.42 -26.96
N VAL A 109 -1.40 3.40 -26.32
CA VAL A 109 -2.05 4.61 -25.77
C VAL A 109 -3.16 4.28 -24.76
N VAL A 110 -2.98 3.20 -24.01
CA VAL A 110 -3.97 2.71 -23.03
C VAL A 110 -3.71 3.42 -21.66
N PRO A 111 -4.75 4.00 -21.03
CA PRO A 111 -4.63 4.60 -19.71
C PRO A 111 -4.37 3.53 -18.65
N VAL A 112 -3.60 3.90 -17.62
CA VAL A 112 -3.21 3.01 -16.53
C VAL A 112 -3.53 3.63 -15.17
N THR A 113 -4.08 2.84 -14.26
CA THR A 113 -4.10 3.13 -12.82
C THR A 113 -2.96 2.35 -12.17
N LEU A 114 -2.07 3.04 -11.48
CA LEU A 114 -0.92 2.45 -10.79
C LEU A 114 -1.04 2.65 -9.30
N GLU A 115 -1.08 1.56 -8.55
CA GLU A 115 -1.02 1.51 -7.09
C GLU A 115 0.30 0.83 -6.70
N LEU A 116 1.27 1.63 -6.28
CA LEU A 116 2.64 1.16 -6.08
C LEU A 116 3.07 1.26 -4.61
N GLY A 117 4.35 1.09 -4.36
CA GLY A 117 4.92 1.09 -3.03
C GLY A 117 4.77 2.41 -2.27
N GLY A 118 5.15 2.39 -1.00
CA GLY A 118 5.11 3.54 -0.12
C GLY A 118 6.24 3.58 0.89
N LYS A 119 6.42 4.74 1.50
CA LYS A 119 7.29 4.96 2.66
C LYS A 119 6.57 5.88 3.65
N SER A 120 5.38 5.45 4.05
CA SER A 120 4.39 6.28 4.73
C SER A 120 4.86 6.76 6.10
N PRO A 121 4.79 8.08 6.40
CA PRO A 121 5.13 8.63 7.69
C PRO A 121 3.91 8.73 8.61
N GLN A 122 4.11 8.54 9.93
CA GLN A 122 3.25 9.07 10.97
C GLN A 122 4.01 10.18 11.72
N LEU A 123 3.45 11.37 11.80
CA LEU A 123 4.03 12.53 12.45
C LEU A 123 3.42 12.68 13.86
N VAL A 124 4.24 12.59 14.89
CA VAL A 124 3.82 12.66 16.30
C VAL A 124 4.33 13.97 16.89
N PHE A 125 3.43 14.91 17.14
CA PHE A 125 3.74 16.20 17.74
C PHE A 125 3.69 16.14 19.28
N GLU A 126 4.20 17.19 19.91
CA GLU A 126 4.30 17.31 21.37
C GLU A 126 2.95 17.18 22.10
N ASP A 127 1.88 17.63 21.46
CA ASP A 127 0.51 17.65 21.98
C ASP A 127 -0.32 16.41 21.59
N ALA A 128 0.29 15.40 20.95
CA ALA A 128 -0.40 14.18 20.57
C ALA A 128 -0.83 13.36 21.81
N ASN A 129 -2.04 12.82 21.78
CA ASN A 129 -2.45 11.79 22.73
C ASN A 129 -1.76 10.48 22.41
N LEU A 130 -0.74 10.11 23.20
CA LEU A 130 0.07 8.93 22.93
C LEU A 130 -0.68 7.62 23.17
N ASP A 131 -1.59 7.59 24.14
CA ASP A 131 -2.40 6.38 24.42
C ASP A 131 -3.28 6.01 23.22
N ASP A 132 -3.87 7.01 22.56
CA ASP A 132 -4.65 6.82 21.33
C ASP A 132 -3.76 6.52 20.12
N ALA A 133 -2.59 7.15 20.03
CA ALA A 133 -1.69 6.99 18.89
C ALA A 133 -0.94 5.65 18.88
N LEU A 134 -0.46 5.18 20.05
CA LEU A 134 0.46 4.06 20.17
C LEU A 134 0.00 2.77 19.48
N PRO A 135 -1.27 2.34 19.58
CA PRO A 135 -1.75 1.16 18.85
C PRO A 135 -1.57 1.31 17.33
N PHE A 136 -1.83 2.50 16.79
CA PHE A 136 -1.69 2.77 15.35
C PHE A 136 -0.22 2.91 14.93
N LEU A 137 0.63 3.52 15.78
CA LEU A 137 2.06 3.65 15.50
C LEU A 137 2.71 2.27 15.32
N VAL A 138 2.33 1.31 16.15
CA VAL A 138 2.86 -0.06 16.08
C VAL A 138 2.16 -0.88 14.99
N ASN A 139 0.83 -1.03 15.06
CA ASN A 139 0.09 -1.95 14.20
C ASN A 139 0.20 -1.60 12.71
N ALA A 140 0.26 -0.31 12.37
CA ALA A 140 0.41 0.11 10.98
C ALA A 140 1.76 -0.29 10.35
N GLY A 141 2.78 -0.57 11.16
CA GLY A 141 4.10 -1.02 10.69
C GLY A 141 4.24 -2.53 10.60
N ILE A 142 3.46 -3.27 11.38
CA ILE A 142 3.58 -4.75 11.48
C ILE A 142 2.44 -5.51 10.82
N GLN A 143 1.35 -4.82 10.45
CA GLN A 143 0.19 -5.44 9.78
C GLN A 143 0.65 -6.27 8.57
N ASN A 144 0.15 -7.50 8.45
CA ASN A 144 0.57 -8.47 7.42
C ASN A 144 2.10 -8.67 7.39
N ALA A 145 2.74 -8.71 8.56
CA ALA A 145 4.20 -8.75 8.73
C ALA A 145 4.93 -7.61 7.98
N GLY A 146 4.34 -6.41 7.95
CA GLY A 146 4.88 -5.23 7.25
C GLY A 146 4.74 -5.26 5.72
N GLN A 147 4.13 -6.29 5.16
CA GLN A 147 3.94 -6.48 3.72
C GLN A 147 2.73 -5.70 3.20
N THR A 148 2.74 -4.39 3.41
CA THR A 148 1.63 -3.49 3.11
C THR A 148 2.18 -2.24 2.43
N CYS A 149 1.66 -1.88 1.25
CA CYS A 149 2.09 -0.68 0.52
C CYS A 149 1.90 0.62 1.33
N SER A 150 0.88 0.65 2.17
CA SER A 150 0.60 1.73 3.11
C SER A 150 1.17 1.47 4.52
N ALA A 151 2.13 0.54 4.71
CA ALA A 151 2.75 0.36 6.00
C ALA A 151 3.37 1.67 6.51
N SER A 152 3.08 2.02 7.76
CA SER A 152 3.73 3.15 8.42
C SER A 152 5.16 2.77 8.81
N SER A 153 6.05 2.86 7.86
CA SER A 153 7.44 2.44 8.03
C SER A 153 8.35 3.54 8.60
N ARG A 154 7.86 4.80 8.68
CA ARG A 154 8.55 5.93 9.30
C ARG A 154 7.68 6.56 10.38
N ILE A 155 8.22 6.66 11.58
CA ILE A 155 7.60 7.39 12.70
C ILE A 155 8.44 8.64 12.92
N LEU A 156 7.87 9.81 12.61
CA LEU A 156 8.50 11.11 12.81
C LEU A 156 8.02 11.67 14.14
N VAL A 157 8.93 11.91 15.08
CA VAL A 157 8.57 12.31 16.45
C VAL A 157 9.21 13.64 16.79
N GLN A 158 8.44 14.57 17.34
CA GLN A 158 8.97 15.84 17.82
C GLN A 158 9.96 15.61 18.97
N GLU A 159 11.12 16.29 18.93
CA GLU A 159 12.27 16.02 19.80
C GLU A 159 11.94 15.93 21.29
N ASN A 160 11.06 16.83 21.78
CA ASN A 160 10.67 16.86 23.19
C ASN A 160 9.81 15.66 23.66
N ARG A 161 9.22 14.89 22.74
CA ARG A 161 8.48 13.65 23.00
C ARG A 161 9.24 12.39 22.55
N TYR A 162 10.40 12.55 21.91
CA TYR A 162 11.11 11.46 21.25
C TYR A 162 11.41 10.28 22.18
N ALA A 163 12.02 10.56 23.34
CA ALA A 163 12.38 9.51 24.30
C ALA A 163 11.16 8.74 24.82
N GLU A 164 10.06 9.44 25.09
CA GLU A 164 8.81 8.84 25.58
C GLU A 164 8.18 7.92 24.52
N VAL A 165 8.06 8.39 23.28
CA VAL A 165 7.47 7.61 22.19
C VAL A 165 8.33 6.40 21.85
N VAL A 166 9.66 6.56 21.79
CA VAL A 166 10.60 5.45 21.59
C VAL A 166 10.46 4.40 22.69
N ALA A 167 10.41 4.80 23.96
CA ALA A 167 10.25 3.87 25.08
C ALA A 167 8.94 3.08 24.99
N ALA A 168 7.82 3.77 24.76
CA ALA A 168 6.51 3.16 24.64
C ALA A 168 6.41 2.18 23.44
N MET A 169 6.96 2.56 22.29
CA MET A 169 7.01 1.68 21.12
C MET A 169 7.92 0.49 21.36
N SER A 170 9.08 0.68 22.00
CA SER A 170 10.04 -0.39 22.29
C SER A 170 9.44 -1.47 23.20
N GLU A 171 8.68 -1.07 24.21
CA GLU A 171 7.94 -2.00 25.07
C GLU A 171 6.99 -2.88 24.25
N ARG A 172 6.21 -2.26 23.34
CA ARG A 172 5.28 -2.98 22.49
C ARG A 172 5.99 -3.92 21.51
N TYR A 173 7.09 -3.45 20.88
CA TYR A 173 7.86 -4.25 19.93
C TYR A 173 8.50 -5.47 20.59
N SER A 174 9.04 -5.33 21.81
CA SER A 174 9.66 -6.43 22.55
C SER A 174 8.67 -7.53 22.94
N ALA A 175 7.38 -7.21 23.00
CA ALA A 175 6.31 -8.17 23.30
C ALA A 175 5.77 -8.88 22.04
N LEU A 176 6.17 -8.47 20.84
CA LEU A 176 5.66 -9.06 19.59
C LEU A 176 6.29 -10.43 19.34
N THR A 177 5.46 -11.40 18.98
CA THR A 177 5.87 -12.75 18.61
C THR A 177 5.43 -13.08 17.19
N VAL A 178 6.36 -13.65 16.41
CA VAL A 178 6.16 -14.11 15.04
C VAL A 178 6.15 -15.63 15.00
N GLY A 179 5.22 -16.23 14.29
CA GLY A 179 5.20 -17.69 14.14
C GLY A 179 4.20 -18.18 13.11
N PRO A 180 3.87 -19.48 13.14
CA PRO A 180 2.91 -20.08 12.21
C PRO A 180 1.56 -19.36 12.23
N ALA A 181 0.92 -19.18 11.06
CA ALA A 181 -0.37 -18.51 10.96
C ALA A 181 -1.49 -19.19 11.74
N MET A 182 -1.38 -20.52 11.98
CA MET A 182 -2.38 -21.30 12.73
C MET A 182 -2.32 -21.06 14.25
N ASP A 183 -1.24 -20.46 14.75
CA ASP A 183 -1.06 -20.21 16.17
C ASP A 183 -1.60 -18.83 16.60
N ASP A 184 -2.12 -18.06 15.64
CA ASP A 184 -2.74 -16.73 15.83
C ASP A 184 -1.90 -15.76 16.68
N LEU A 185 -0.59 -15.74 16.43
CA LEU A 185 0.38 -14.86 17.08
C LEU A 185 0.28 -13.43 16.50
N ASN A 186 1.10 -12.52 17.02
CA ASN A 186 1.05 -11.11 16.57
C ASN A 186 1.37 -10.95 15.07
N LEU A 187 2.32 -11.75 14.54
CA LEU A 187 2.70 -11.75 13.13
C LEU A 187 2.84 -13.17 12.59
N GLY A 188 2.45 -13.37 11.35
CA GLY A 188 2.75 -14.55 10.56
C GLY A 188 4.10 -14.44 9.81
N PRO A 189 4.43 -15.44 8.96
CA PRO A 189 5.61 -15.41 8.10
C PRO A 189 5.48 -14.37 6.98
N LEU A 190 6.60 -14.01 6.39
CA LEU A 190 6.63 -13.37 5.07
C LEU A 190 6.15 -14.35 4.00
N ILE A 191 5.74 -13.83 2.85
CA ILE A 191 5.14 -14.63 1.77
C ILE A 191 6.10 -15.71 1.23
N SER A 192 7.41 -15.46 1.26
CA SER A 192 8.40 -16.35 0.65
C SER A 192 9.79 -16.14 1.26
N GLU A 193 10.69 -17.12 1.04
CA GLU A 193 12.11 -16.98 1.41
C GLU A 193 12.78 -15.81 0.66
N ARG A 194 12.43 -15.58 -0.61
CA ARG A 194 12.90 -14.43 -1.37
C ARG A 194 12.55 -13.10 -0.68
N GLN A 195 11.33 -12.96 -0.15
CA GLN A 195 10.95 -11.75 0.57
C GLN A 195 11.74 -11.61 1.88
N LYS A 196 12.00 -12.72 2.58
CA LYS A 196 12.86 -12.74 3.76
C LYS A 196 14.30 -12.30 3.44
N GLU A 197 14.86 -12.77 2.33
CA GLU A 197 16.18 -12.34 1.86
C GLU A 197 16.23 -10.81 1.59
N ILE A 198 15.17 -10.26 0.99
CA ILE A 198 15.06 -8.81 0.75
C ILE A 198 15.06 -8.05 2.08
N VAL A 199 14.20 -8.45 3.03
CA VAL A 199 14.08 -7.76 4.32
C VAL A 199 15.38 -7.88 5.14
N THR A 200 15.98 -9.06 5.20
CA THR A 200 17.26 -9.27 5.89
C THR A 200 18.42 -8.52 5.22
N GLY A 201 18.39 -8.37 3.89
CA GLY A 201 19.32 -7.53 3.14
C GLY A 201 19.22 -6.04 3.53
N PHE A 202 18.01 -5.53 3.75
CA PHE A 202 17.81 -4.17 4.29
C PHE A 202 18.33 -4.05 5.72
N LEU A 203 18.01 -5.00 6.61
CA LEU A 203 18.53 -5.00 7.97
C LEU A 203 20.07 -5.02 8.01
N ALA A 204 20.70 -5.73 7.09
CA ALA A 204 22.17 -5.72 6.94
C ALA A 204 22.73 -4.36 6.50
N GLN A 205 21.96 -3.56 5.74
CA GLN A 205 22.34 -2.19 5.39
C GLN A 205 22.14 -1.19 6.54
N GLY A 206 21.37 -1.53 7.55
CA GLY A 206 21.08 -0.69 8.73
C GLY A 206 21.89 -1.04 9.96
N GLN A 207 23.04 -1.71 9.83
CA GLN A 207 23.88 -2.11 10.97
C GLN A 207 24.47 -0.92 11.75
N ASP A 208 24.51 0.26 11.16
CA ASP A 208 24.92 1.52 11.79
C ASP A 208 23.80 2.18 12.59
N LEU A 209 22.55 1.73 12.42
CA LEU A 209 21.40 2.24 13.16
C LEU A 209 21.27 1.54 14.53
N HIS A 210 20.82 2.31 15.51
CA HIS A 210 20.50 1.75 16.82
C HIS A 210 19.19 0.96 16.78
N ILE A 211 19.23 -0.30 17.22
CA ILE A 211 18.06 -1.15 17.39
C ILE A 211 17.43 -0.82 18.75
N ALA A 212 16.29 -0.12 18.75
CA ALA A 212 15.57 0.22 19.97
C ALA A 212 14.84 -0.99 20.57
N ALA A 213 14.28 -1.85 19.71
CA ALA A 213 13.62 -3.08 20.12
C ALA A 213 13.55 -4.08 18.98
N THR A 214 13.50 -5.36 19.36
CA THR A 214 13.26 -6.48 18.44
C THR A 214 12.25 -7.42 19.10
N GLY A 215 11.24 -7.84 18.35
CA GLY A 215 10.33 -8.91 18.78
C GLY A 215 10.99 -10.29 18.69
N GLN A 216 10.21 -11.33 18.90
CA GLN A 216 10.69 -12.71 18.99
C GLN A 216 10.09 -13.58 17.89
N ILE A 217 10.84 -14.58 17.43
CA ILE A 217 10.29 -15.70 16.65
C ILE A 217 9.95 -16.81 17.65
N ALA A 218 8.75 -17.40 17.57
CA ALA A 218 8.33 -18.48 18.45
C ALA A 218 9.32 -19.66 18.38
N GLU A 219 9.63 -20.25 19.54
CA GLU A 219 10.64 -21.31 19.66
C GLU A 219 10.32 -22.56 18.82
N ASP A 220 9.03 -22.83 18.65
CA ASP A 220 8.49 -23.97 17.87
C ASP A 220 8.20 -23.62 16.41
N ALA A 221 8.50 -22.38 15.97
CA ALA A 221 8.33 -21.99 14.59
C ALA A 221 9.21 -22.85 13.65
N PRO A 222 8.66 -23.40 12.56
CA PRO A 222 9.42 -24.22 11.62
C PRO A 222 10.65 -23.51 11.08
N SER A 223 11.82 -24.12 11.19
CA SER A 223 13.11 -23.51 10.80
C SER A 223 13.20 -23.14 9.31
N LYS A 224 12.38 -23.76 8.46
CA LYS A 224 12.27 -23.46 7.02
C LYS A 224 11.22 -22.38 6.71
N GLY A 225 10.56 -21.81 7.71
CA GLY A 225 9.59 -20.73 7.50
C GLY A 225 10.26 -19.39 7.23
N ALA A 226 9.61 -18.55 6.44
CA ALA A 226 10.10 -17.21 6.11
C ALA A 226 9.80 -16.21 7.23
N TYR A 227 10.21 -16.52 8.46
CA TYR A 227 9.99 -15.66 9.64
C TYR A 227 11.08 -14.60 9.76
N VAL A 228 10.68 -13.37 10.07
CA VAL A 228 11.55 -12.24 10.41
C VAL A 228 10.99 -11.56 11.65
N ALA A 229 11.79 -11.43 12.70
CA ALA A 229 11.40 -10.70 13.90
C ALA A 229 11.14 -9.22 13.56
N PRO A 230 10.12 -8.55 14.13
CA PRO A 230 9.91 -7.14 13.93
C PRO A 230 11.01 -6.32 14.57
N HIS A 231 11.47 -5.26 13.88
CA HIS A 231 12.54 -4.37 14.31
C HIS A 231 12.07 -2.93 14.39
N LEU A 232 12.39 -2.27 15.49
CA LEU A 232 12.27 -0.83 15.67
C LEU A 232 13.67 -0.21 15.69
N LEU A 233 13.97 0.63 14.70
CA LEU A 233 15.28 1.24 14.48
C LEU A 233 15.22 2.75 14.72
N LEU A 234 16.25 3.32 15.34
CA LEU A 234 16.40 4.77 15.50
C LEU A 234 17.33 5.32 14.43
N CYS A 235 16.89 6.36 13.74
CA CYS A 235 17.62 6.98 12.66
C CYS A 235 17.55 8.51 12.77
N SER A 236 18.68 9.19 12.86
CA SER A 236 18.71 10.67 12.86
C SER A 236 18.88 11.26 11.47
N ASP A 237 19.33 10.46 10.48
CA ASP A 237 19.46 10.89 9.09
C ASP A 237 18.24 10.49 8.25
N PRO A 238 17.37 11.43 7.86
CA PRO A 238 16.20 11.12 7.03
C PRO A 238 16.58 10.64 5.61
N HIS A 239 17.84 10.79 5.19
CA HIS A 239 18.34 10.32 3.89
C HIS A 239 18.93 8.91 3.93
N HIS A 240 19.02 8.28 5.11
CA HIS A 240 19.48 6.90 5.23
C HIS A 240 18.67 5.96 4.33
N PRO A 241 19.28 4.95 3.65
CA PRO A 241 18.55 4.05 2.73
C PRO A 241 17.31 3.41 3.33
N LEU A 242 17.35 2.99 4.60
CA LEU A 242 16.20 2.40 5.29
C LEU A 242 15.06 3.43 5.55
N ALA A 243 15.37 4.73 5.61
CA ALA A 243 14.38 5.80 5.73
C ALA A 243 13.77 6.19 4.37
N GLN A 244 14.44 5.86 3.26
CA GLN A 244 14.05 6.24 1.91
C GLN A 244 13.39 5.13 1.10
N GLN A 245 13.81 3.87 1.29
CA GLN A 245 13.37 2.75 0.46
C GLN A 245 12.27 1.93 1.16
N GLU A 246 11.37 1.36 0.37
CA GLU A 246 10.34 0.45 0.84
C GLU A 246 10.95 -0.92 1.18
N ILE A 247 10.86 -1.34 2.44
CA ILE A 247 11.43 -2.62 2.93
C ILE A 247 10.45 -3.78 2.70
N PHE A 248 9.16 -3.50 2.82
CA PHE A 248 8.07 -4.47 2.69
C PHE A 248 8.19 -5.66 3.66
N GLY A 249 8.49 -5.34 4.91
CA GLY A 249 8.69 -6.26 6.03
C GLY A 249 8.48 -5.56 7.38
N PRO A 250 8.54 -6.28 8.51
CA PRO A 250 8.18 -5.76 9.82
C PRO A 250 9.32 -4.90 10.42
N VAL A 251 9.66 -3.80 9.75
CA VAL A 251 10.73 -2.87 10.13
C VAL A 251 10.20 -1.45 10.11
N GLN A 252 10.22 -0.79 11.27
CA GLN A 252 9.90 0.63 11.42
C GLN A 252 11.13 1.44 11.83
N ILE A 253 11.15 2.69 11.40
CA ILE A 253 12.24 3.63 11.67
C ILE A 253 11.68 4.85 12.36
N VAL A 254 12.27 5.23 13.50
CA VAL A 254 11.89 6.43 14.27
C VAL A 254 12.91 7.54 13.99
N ILE A 255 12.41 8.70 13.56
CA ILE A 255 13.20 9.86 13.14
C ILE A 255 12.77 11.07 13.99
N PRO A 256 13.67 11.78 14.68
CA PRO A 256 13.32 13.00 15.38
C PRO A 256 13.12 14.17 14.41
N PHE A 257 12.28 15.14 14.79
CA PHE A 257 12.18 16.44 14.15
C PHE A 257 11.99 17.56 15.19
N LYS A 258 12.40 18.78 14.85
CA LYS A 258 12.37 19.95 15.74
C LYS A 258 11.04 20.69 15.71
N ASP A 259 10.56 20.98 14.49
CA ASP A 259 9.39 21.83 14.27
C ASP A 259 8.52 21.31 13.11
N GLU A 260 7.38 21.98 12.88
CA GLU A 260 6.41 21.62 11.84
C GLU A 260 7.02 21.68 10.43
N ALA A 261 7.93 22.63 10.17
CA ALA A 261 8.54 22.79 8.85
C ALA A 261 9.50 21.63 8.54
N GLU A 262 10.32 21.22 9.51
CA GLU A 262 11.21 20.06 9.39
C GLU A 262 10.41 18.76 9.28
N ALA A 263 9.34 18.59 10.08
CA ALA A 263 8.44 17.45 9.97
C ALA A 263 7.89 17.28 8.55
N VAL A 264 7.41 18.36 7.94
CA VAL A 264 6.91 18.38 6.56
C VAL A 264 8.03 18.07 5.56
N ALA A 265 9.22 18.64 5.75
CA ALA A 265 10.37 18.39 4.89
C ALA A 265 10.77 16.91 4.90
N ILE A 266 10.88 16.30 6.08
CA ILE A 266 11.21 14.87 6.23
C ILE A 266 10.08 13.99 5.69
N ALA A 267 8.81 14.30 5.99
CA ALA A 267 7.66 13.55 5.53
C ALA A 267 7.61 13.46 4.00
N ASN A 268 7.80 14.61 3.33
CA ASN A 268 7.79 14.75 1.88
C ASN A 268 9.14 14.42 1.21
N GLY A 269 10.17 14.11 1.98
CA GLY A 269 11.54 13.92 1.54
C GLY A 269 11.84 12.55 0.95
N THR A 270 10.83 11.82 0.48
CA THR A 270 10.98 10.57 -0.28
C THR A 270 10.30 10.68 -1.63
N ASP A 271 10.62 9.78 -2.55
CA ASP A 271 9.95 9.71 -3.87
C ASP A 271 8.48 9.22 -3.77
N PHE A 272 8.07 8.71 -2.61
CA PHE A 272 6.75 8.12 -2.36
C PHE A 272 5.76 9.14 -1.78
N GLY A 273 4.47 8.86 -1.97
CA GLY A 273 3.39 9.65 -1.39
C GLY A 273 2.07 8.88 -1.41
N LEU A 274 1.99 7.75 -0.69
CA LEU A 274 0.77 6.94 -0.63
C LEU A 274 -0.12 7.38 0.54
N VAL A 275 0.35 7.21 1.77
CA VAL A 275 -0.39 7.54 2.99
C VAL A 275 0.52 8.35 3.92
N ALA A 276 -0.07 9.26 4.68
CA ALA A 276 0.55 9.94 5.81
C ALA A 276 -0.44 10.07 6.96
N SER A 277 0.06 10.19 8.19
CA SER A 277 -0.76 10.48 9.36
C SER A 277 -0.14 11.58 10.22
N VAL A 278 -1.01 12.31 10.92
CA VAL A 278 -0.63 13.39 11.83
C VAL A 278 -1.32 13.19 13.17
N TRP A 279 -0.53 13.16 14.23
CA TRP A 279 -1.00 13.07 15.62
C TRP A 279 -0.75 14.38 16.33
N THR A 280 -1.79 15.16 16.57
CA THR A 280 -1.78 16.48 17.24
C THR A 280 -3.20 16.88 17.63
N GLU A 281 -3.33 17.52 18.79
CA GLU A 281 -4.61 18.10 19.24
C GLU A 281 -4.85 19.52 18.67
N ASN A 282 -3.86 20.13 18.03
CA ASN A 282 -3.94 21.46 17.45
C ASN A 282 -4.67 21.45 16.09
N GLY A 283 -5.95 21.83 16.06
CA GLY A 283 -6.76 21.85 14.85
C GLY A 283 -6.21 22.72 13.71
N ALA A 284 -5.53 23.84 14.02
CA ALA A 284 -4.89 24.66 12.99
C ALA A 284 -3.70 23.92 12.34
N ARG A 285 -2.89 23.21 13.13
CA ARG A 285 -1.81 22.33 12.66
C ARG A 285 -2.36 21.21 11.79
N GLN A 286 -3.43 20.56 12.22
CA GLN A 286 -4.11 19.50 11.45
C GLN A 286 -4.43 19.98 10.02
N MET A 287 -5.03 21.15 9.89
CA MET A 287 -5.44 21.71 8.59
C MET A 287 -4.25 22.15 7.72
N ARG A 288 -3.18 22.68 8.34
CA ARG A 288 -1.96 23.03 7.59
C ARG A 288 -1.27 21.78 7.05
N LEU A 289 -1.11 20.77 7.89
CA LEU A 289 -0.43 19.51 7.52
C LEU A 289 -1.24 18.69 6.52
N ALA A 290 -2.57 18.68 6.62
CA ALA A 290 -3.42 18.03 5.60
C ALA A 290 -3.18 18.60 4.19
N LYS A 291 -2.81 19.88 4.07
CA LYS A 291 -2.47 20.53 2.80
C LYS A 291 -1.01 20.41 2.41
N ALA A 292 -0.10 20.35 3.39
CA ALA A 292 1.34 20.39 3.14
C ALA A 292 1.92 19.02 2.81
N LEU A 293 1.31 17.93 3.31
CA LEU A 293 1.79 16.57 3.09
C LEU A 293 1.45 16.09 1.66
N LYS A 294 2.47 15.65 0.94
CA LYS A 294 2.39 15.13 -0.43
C LYS A 294 2.04 13.64 -0.43
N SER A 295 0.82 13.32 -0.07
CA SER A 295 0.31 11.95 -0.02
C SER A 295 -1.08 11.87 -0.63
N GLY A 296 -1.43 10.71 -1.16
CA GLY A 296 -2.77 10.48 -1.69
C GLY A 296 -3.84 10.45 -0.61
N GLN A 297 -3.48 10.00 0.60
CA GLN A 297 -4.34 10.05 1.79
C GLN A 297 -3.57 10.64 2.98
N VAL A 298 -4.24 11.50 3.74
CA VAL A 298 -3.73 12.05 5.00
C VAL A 298 -4.75 11.77 6.10
N PHE A 299 -4.32 11.07 7.14
CA PHE A 299 -5.12 10.77 8.32
C PHE A 299 -4.77 11.73 9.46
N ILE A 300 -5.75 12.12 10.25
CA ILE A 300 -5.57 13.00 11.41
C ILE A 300 -6.06 12.25 12.64
N ASN A 301 -5.18 12.08 13.64
CA ASN A 301 -5.40 11.31 14.86
C ASN A 301 -5.99 9.93 14.57
N ASN A 302 -5.52 9.32 13.50
CA ASN A 302 -5.93 8.02 12.99
C ASN A 302 -4.88 7.48 12.02
N TYR A 303 -4.97 6.21 11.71
CA TYR A 303 -4.25 5.57 10.61
C TYR A 303 -5.08 4.42 10.05
N GLY A 304 -5.28 4.40 8.76
CA GLY A 304 -6.04 3.31 8.15
C GLY A 304 -5.61 3.06 6.71
N ALA A 305 -4.94 1.94 6.50
CA ALA A 305 -4.70 1.46 5.14
C ALA A 305 -6.02 1.11 4.50
N GLY A 306 -6.64 2.09 3.91
CA GLY A 306 -7.78 1.82 3.10
C GLY A 306 -9.11 2.43 3.52
N GLY A 307 -9.36 2.80 4.76
CA GLY A 307 -10.64 3.37 5.16
C GLY A 307 -11.84 2.57 4.64
N GLY A 308 -13.02 3.16 4.58
CA GLY A 308 -14.19 2.59 3.93
C GLY A 308 -14.06 2.56 2.39
N VAL A 309 -14.98 1.86 1.74
CA VAL A 309 -15.02 1.77 0.26
C VAL A 309 -15.28 3.13 -0.40
N GLU A 310 -15.87 4.05 0.34
CA GLU A 310 -16.21 5.42 -0.07
C GLU A 310 -15.00 6.36 -0.16
N LEU A 311 -13.88 6.03 0.51
CA LEU A 311 -12.68 6.86 0.50
C LEU A 311 -11.78 6.50 -0.67
N PRO A 312 -11.49 7.43 -1.60
CA PRO A 312 -10.56 7.19 -2.69
C PRO A 312 -9.19 6.77 -2.16
N PHE A 313 -8.58 5.76 -2.78
CA PHE A 313 -7.26 5.26 -2.45
C PHE A 313 -6.32 5.42 -3.65
N GLY A 314 -5.09 5.82 -3.40
CA GLY A 314 -4.05 5.95 -4.41
C GLY A 314 -3.01 6.99 -4.04
N GLY A 315 -1.83 6.86 -4.64
CA GLY A 315 -0.67 7.67 -4.32
C GLY A 315 -0.38 8.82 -5.28
N VAL A 316 0.76 9.47 -5.03
CA VAL A 316 1.43 10.42 -5.91
C VAL A 316 2.91 10.06 -6.01
N GLY A 317 3.64 10.64 -6.96
CA GLY A 317 5.05 10.33 -7.17
C GLY A 317 5.27 8.85 -7.53
N LYS A 318 6.27 8.21 -6.91
CA LYS A 318 6.54 6.79 -7.14
C LYS A 318 5.53 5.84 -6.49
N SER A 319 4.56 6.36 -5.72
CA SER A 319 3.42 5.57 -5.25
C SER A 319 2.32 5.39 -6.29
N GLY A 320 2.48 5.95 -7.48
CA GLY A 320 1.60 5.74 -8.60
C GLY A 320 0.65 6.90 -8.91
N HIS A 321 -0.38 6.62 -9.66
CA HIS A 321 -1.39 7.58 -10.09
C HIS A 321 -2.73 6.89 -10.41
N GLY A 322 -3.80 7.67 -10.59
CA GLY A 322 -5.16 7.16 -10.60
C GLY A 322 -5.71 7.02 -9.20
N ARG A 323 -6.90 6.51 -9.08
CA ARG A 323 -7.53 6.21 -7.78
C ARG A 323 -8.35 4.93 -7.88
N GLU A 324 -8.27 4.13 -6.83
CA GLU A 324 -9.17 3.00 -6.59
C GLU A 324 -10.11 3.36 -5.43
N LYS A 325 -11.25 2.74 -5.33
CA LYS A 325 -12.35 3.05 -4.42
C LYS A 325 -12.95 4.45 -4.61
N GLY A 326 -14.03 4.72 -3.88
CA GLY A 326 -14.79 5.96 -4.03
C GLY A 326 -15.40 6.12 -5.42
N PHE A 327 -16.01 7.27 -5.66
CA PHE A 327 -16.53 7.62 -6.98
C PHE A 327 -15.41 7.84 -8.01
N GLU A 328 -14.21 8.21 -7.57
CA GLU A 328 -13.04 8.41 -8.43
C GLU A 328 -12.65 7.13 -9.17
N ALA A 329 -12.77 5.97 -8.53
CA ALA A 329 -12.57 4.68 -9.19
C ALA A 329 -13.57 4.45 -10.33
N LEU A 330 -14.85 4.78 -10.12
CA LEU A 330 -15.87 4.66 -11.16
C LEU A 330 -15.55 5.58 -12.34
N TYR A 331 -15.10 6.80 -12.07
CA TYR A 331 -14.65 7.71 -13.13
C TYR A 331 -13.41 7.19 -13.85
N GLY A 332 -12.48 6.57 -13.15
CA GLY A 332 -11.28 5.95 -13.70
C GLY A 332 -11.60 4.78 -14.65
N PHE A 333 -12.68 4.04 -14.39
CA PHE A 333 -13.14 2.93 -15.24
C PHE A 333 -14.21 3.30 -16.26
N SER A 334 -14.29 4.59 -16.64
CA SER A 334 -15.26 5.08 -17.64
C SER A 334 -14.67 6.19 -18.49
N THR A 335 -15.13 6.24 -19.75
CA THR A 335 -14.80 7.31 -20.71
C THR A 335 -15.89 8.37 -20.71
N LEU A 336 -15.49 9.65 -20.69
CA LEU A 336 -16.41 10.77 -20.82
C LEU A 336 -16.61 11.12 -22.30
N LYS A 337 -17.84 11.05 -22.78
CA LYS A 337 -18.25 11.45 -24.13
C LYS A 337 -19.06 12.74 -24.08
N THR A 338 -18.71 13.71 -24.91
CA THR A 338 -19.52 14.92 -25.11
C THR A 338 -20.42 14.74 -26.34
N VAL A 339 -21.70 15.02 -26.16
CA VAL A 339 -22.70 15.04 -27.27
C VAL A 339 -23.18 16.48 -27.43
N ALA A 340 -22.93 17.05 -28.60
CA ALA A 340 -23.45 18.34 -29.00
C ALA A 340 -24.53 18.12 -30.08
N ALA A 341 -25.77 18.56 -29.81
CA ALA A 341 -26.89 18.42 -30.75
C ALA A 341 -27.38 19.82 -31.14
N LYS A 342 -27.53 20.04 -32.44
CA LYS A 342 -28.24 21.21 -32.97
C LYS A 342 -29.64 20.75 -33.34
N HIS A 343 -30.63 21.38 -32.73
CA HIS A 343 -32.02 21.20 -33.11
C HIS A 343 -32.42 22.29 -34.11
N GLY A 344 -33.15 21.87 -35.15
CA GLY A 344 -33.63 22.75 -36.21
C GLY A 344 -34.72 23.69 -35.77
#